data_d07a32cd69af43c645c4b15442580b5c
#
_entry.id   d07a32cd69af43c645c4b15442580b5c
#
_cell.length_a   1.000
_cell.length_b   1.000
_cell.length_c   1.000
_cell.angle_alpha   90.00
_cell.angle_beta   90.00
_cell.angle_gamma   90.00
#
_symmetry.space_group_name_H-M   'P 1'
#
loop_
_entity.id
_entity.type
_entity.pdbx_description
1 polymer ?
#
loop_
_entity_poly.entity_id
_entity_poly.type
_entity_poly.pdbx_seq_one_letter_code
_entity_poly.pdbx_strand_id
1 'polypeptide(L)'
;LYEHQVEILFSGSANAMRRLVIPQMKKYFNHSDGEGLKFLEIGSGTGSLTKFIALAFPKAHITCLDLSHEYLKLAQDNLKEFKRINYTQGAAEKTDFKSNSFDAVVSCFLFHELPSDIRLEVSHEAHRILKNQGFFGCVDSLQYNDDPEFNWALDRFPIDFHEPFFKDYTRKPLELIWKKNKFNHMETKIGFLAKCVT
;
A
#
# COMPACT_ATOMS: atom_id res chain seq x y z
N LEU A 1 2.93 19.02 4.24
CA LEU A 1 3.36 18.90 5.64
C LEU A 1 3.58 17.44 6.03
N TYR A 2 2.60 16.55 5.80
CA TYR A 2 2.62 15.13 6.14
C TYR A 2 3.86 14.40 5.60
N GLU A 3 4.14 14.48 4.30
CA GLU A 3 5.31 13.81 3.71
C GLU A 3 6.65 14.27 4.29
N HIS A 4 6.78 15.56 4.60
CA HIS A 4 7.98 16.09 5.26
C HIS A 4 8.14 15.51 6.67
N GLN A 5 7.03 15.38 7.42
CA GLN A 5 7.05 14.76 8.74
C GLN A 5 7.48 13.30 8.68
N VAL A 6 6.93 12.54 7.73
CA VAL A 6 7.27 11.13 7.52
C VAL A 6 8.74 10.97 7.10
N GLU A 7 9.26 11.80 6.19
CA GLU A 7 10.68 11.73 5.80
C GLU A 7 11.61 12.09 6.95
N ILE A 8 11.26 13.08 7.77
CA ILE A 8 12.04 13.44 8.98
C ILE A 8 12.01 12.28 9.99
N LEU A 9 10.82 11.74 10.26
CA LEU A 9 10.63 10.64 11.22
C LEU A 9 11.49 9.42 10.85
N PHE A 10 11.51 9.07 9.56
CA PHE A 10 12.28 7.92 9.07
C PHE A 10 13.66 8.31 8.51
N SER A 11 14.20 9.47 8.88
CA SER A 11 15.55 9.91 8.49
C SER A 11 15.82 9.81 6.98
N GLY A 12 14.82 10.14 6.16
CA GLY A 12 14.91 10.10 4.69
C GLY A 12 14.70 8.72 4.06
N SER A 13 14.39 7.69 4.85
CA SER A 13 14.21 6.32 4.32
C SER A 13 12.79 5.99 3.86
N ALA A 14 11.81 6.88 4.07
CA ALA A 14 10.41 6.63 3.72
C ALA A 14 10.23 6.26 2.23
N ASN A 15 10.92 6.94 1.33
CA ASN A 15 10.88 6.62 -0.10
C ASN A 15 11.57 5.30 -0.45
N ALA A 16 12.56 4.86 0.32
CA ALA A 16 13.17 3.54 0.16
C ALA A 16 12.17 2.44 0.61
N MET A 17 11.48 2.65 1.73
CA MET A 17 10.42 1.75 2.20
C MET A 17 9.28 1.61 1.19
N ARG A 18 8.73 2.74 0.69
CA ARG A 18 7.67 2.73 -0.35
C ARG A 18 8.05 1.90 -1.57
N ARG A 19 9.30 1.91 -1.99
CA ARG A 19 9.78 1.19 -3.17
C ARG A 19 9.95 -0.32 -2.97
N LEU A 20 9.80 -0.87 -1.77
CA LEU A 20 9.94 -2.31 -1.52
C LEU A 20 9.00 -3.17 -2.38
N VAL A 21 7.82 -2.65 -2.74
CA VAL A 21 6.87 -3.37 -3.60
C VAL A 21 7.28 -3.38 -5.09
N ILE A 22 8.06 -2.40 -5.55
CA ILE A 22 8.37 -2.25 -6.97
C ILE A 22 9.13 -3.45 -7.55
N PRO A 23 10.21 -3.98 -6.93
CA PRO A 23 10.88 -5.17 -7.42
C PRO A 23 9.96 -6.40 -7.48
N GLN A 24 9.03 -6.53 -6.52
CA GLN A 24 8.07 -7.63 -6.49
C GLN A 24 7.09 -7.52 -7.66
N MET A 25 6.53 -6.33 -7.90
CA MET A 25 5.68 -6.05 -9.07
C MET A 25 6.43 -6.30 -10.37
N LYS A 26 7.67 -5.83 -10.51
CA LYS A 26 8.50 -6.05 -11.72
C LYS A 26 8.73 -7.53 -11.99
N LYS A 27 9.05 -8.30 -10.96
CA LYS A 27 9.21 -9.76 -11.04
C LYS A 27 7.89 -10.42 -11.48
N TYR A 28 6.78 -10.04 -10.84
CA TYR A 28 5.45 -10.61 -11.11
C TYR A 28 4.99 -10.36 -12.56
N PHE A 29 5.17 -9.16 -13.05
CA PHE A 29 4.80 -8.76 -14.42
C PHE A 29 5.95 -8.95 -15.43
N ASN A 30 6.87 -9.89 -15.19
CA ASN A 30 7.95 -10.25 -16.11
C ASN A 30 8.73 -9.05 -16.65
N HIS A 31 9.05 -8.06 -15.78
CA HIS A 31 9.74 -6.81 -16.12
C HIS A 31 9.07 -5.98 -17.22
N SER A 32 7.77 -6.18 -17.46
CA SER A 32 6.93 -5.40 -18.37
C SER A 32 7.06 -3.88 -18.11
N ASP A 33 6.81 -3.08 -19.15
CA ASP A 33 6.63 -1.62 -19.03
C ASP A 33 5.20 -1.20 -18.63
N GLY A 34 4.31 -2.18 -18.44
CA GLY A 34 2.94 -1.99 -17.98
C GLY A 34 1.90 -1.78 -19.08
N GLU A 35 2.24 -2.03 -20.35
CA GLU A 35 1.28 -1.88 -21.45
C GLU A 35 0.06 -2.80 -21.26
N GLY A 36 -1.14 -2.19 -21.29
CA GLY A 36 -2.41 -2.90 -21.08
C GLY A 36 -2.74 -3.21 -19.62
N LEU A 37 -1.83 -2.99 -18.67
CA LEU A 37 -2.06 -3.25 -17.25
C LEU A 37 -2.81 -2.10 -16.57
N LYS A 38 -3.66 -2.47 -15.62
CA LYS A 38 -4.43 -1.56 -14.76
C LYS A 38 -4.08 -1.79 -13.31
N PHE A 39 -3.54 -0.77 -12.66
CA PHE A 39 -3.15 -0.82 -11.25
C PHE A 39 -4.03 0.10 -10.42
N LEU A 40 -4.27 -0.27 -9.18
CA LEU A 40 -4.93 0.55 -8.17
C LEU A 40 -4.02 0.69 -6.97
N GLU A 41 -3.81 1.91 -6.50
CA GLU A 41 -3.28 2.19 -5.18
C GLU A 41 -4.41 2.61 -4.26
N ILE A 42 -4.63 1.85 -3.19
CA ILE A 42 -5.61 2.14 -2.13
C ILE A 42 -4.92 2.90 -0.99
N GLY A 43 -5.56 3.97 -0.50
CA GLY A 43 -4.93 4.89 0.45
C GLY A 43 -3.73 5.60 -0.18
N SER A 44 -3.90 6.12 -1.40
CA SER A 44 -2.78 6.66 -2.20
C SER A 44 -2.17 7.94 -1.63
N GLY A 45 -2.87 8.60 -0.69
CA GLY A 45 -2.43 9.86 -0.12
C GLY A 45 -2.09 10.90 -1.18
N THR A 46 -0.91 11.45 -1.11
CA THR A 46 -0.40 12.45 -2.04
C THR A 46 0.29 11.87 -3.29
N GLY A 47 0.19 10.55 -3.49
CA GLY A 47 0.69 9.86 -4.69
C GLY A 47 2.15 9.46 -4.66
N SER A 48 2.76 9.38 -3.48
CA SER A 48 4.21 9.11 -3.36
C SER A 48 4.61 7.74 -3.86
N LEU A 49 3.86 6.66 -3.54
CA LEU A 49 4.13 5.35 -4.12
C LEU A 49 3.68 5.31 -5.58
N THR A 50 2.53 5.91 -5.93
CA THR A 50 2.07 6.00 -7.32
C THR A 50 3.15 6.54 -8.26
N LYS A 51 3.92 7.55 -7.84
CA LYS A 51 5.03 8.07 -8.62
C LYS A 51 6.06 7.00 -8.99
N PHE A 52 6.45 6.18 -8.04
CA PHE A 52 7.41 5.10 -8.27
C PHE A 52 6.83 3.99 -9.16
N ILE A 53 5.54 3.69 -9.01
CA ILE A 53 4.85 2.73 -9.89
C ILE A 53 4.80 3.28 -11.31
N ALA A 54 4.45 4.56 -11.50
CA ALA A 54 4.37 5.19 -12.82
C ALA A 54 5.74 5.23 -13.55
N LEU A 55 6.82 5.46 -12.79
CA LEU A 55 8.18 5.39 -13.31
C LEU A 55 8.60 3.97 -13.69
N ALA A 56 8.22 2.97 -12.88
CA ALA A 56 8.55 1.58 -13.12
C ALA A 56 7.70 0.96 -14.26
N PHE A 57 6.47 1.43 -14.44
CA PHE A 57 5.51 0.92 -15.42
C PHE A 57 4.93 2.08 -16.25
N PRO A 58 5.73 2.69 -17.13
CA PRO A 58 5.38 3.95 -17.80
C PRO A 58 4.16 3.85 -18.72
N LYS A 59 3.72 2.64 -19.08
CA LYS A 59 2.56 2.42 -19.93
C LYS A 59 1.32 1.91 -19.16
N ALA A 60 1.44 1.60 -17.88
CA ALA A 60 0.29 1.17 -17.09
C ALA A 60 -0.71 2.30 -16.87
N HIS A 61 -1.98 1.95 -16.78
CA HIS A 61 -3.02 2.83 -16.24
C HIS A 61 -3.08 2.65 -14.72
N ILE A 62 -2.92 3.73 -13.97
CA ILE A 62 -2.91 3.70 -12.51
C ILE A 62 -4.11 4.48 -12.00
N THR A 63 -4.78 3.96 -10.99
CA THR A 63 -5.83 4.68 -10.27
C THR A 63 -5.36 4.92 -8.84
N CYS A 64 -5.40 6.17 -8.39
CA CYS A 64 -5.24 6.57 -7.01
C CYS A 64 -6.61 6.57 -6.35
N LEU A 65 -6.79 5.78 -5.29
CA LEU A 65 -7.97 5.80 -4.44
C LEU A 65 -7.59 6.32 -3.06
N ASP A 66 -8.25 7.35 -2.60
CA ASP A 66 -8.09 7.87 -1.24
C ASP A 66 -9.41 8.41 -0.70
N LEU A 67 -9.60 8.37 0.60
CA LEU A 67 -10.77 8.94 1.26
C LEU A 67 -10.72 10.48 1.28
N SER A 68 -9.51 11.04 1.36
CA SER A 68 -9.26 12.47 1.45
C SER A 68 -9.22 13.13 0.06
N HIS A 69 -10.22 13.97 -0.21
CA HIS A 69 -10.23 14.80 -1.41
C HIS A 69 -9.01 15.72 -1.50
N GLU A 70 -8.55 16.25 -0.36
CA GLU A 70 -7.41 17.17 -0.32
C GLU A 70 -6.10 16.44 -0.64
N TYR A 71 -5.94 15.18 -0.19
CA TYR A 71 -4.78 14.38 -0.60
C TYR A 71 -4.80 14.08 -2.09
N LEU A 72 -5.96 13.77 -2.66
CA LEU A 72 -6.07 13.53 -4.11
C LEU A 72 -5.76 14.78 -4.93
N LYS A 73 -6.12 15.98 -4.49
CA LYS A 73 -5.69 17.24 -5.13
C LYS A 73 -4.17 17.37 -5.15
N LEU A 74 -3.53 17.12 -4.00
CA LEU A 74 -2.07 17.15 -3.93
C LEU A 74 -1.44 16.06 -4.82
N ALA A 75 -2.05 14.86 -4.86
CA ALA A 75 -1.60 13.80 -5.77
C ALA A 75 -1.67 14.23 -7.24
N GLN A 76 -2.75 14.91 -7.65
CA GLN A 76 -2.90 15.46 -9.00
C GLN A 76 -1.78 16.44 -9.34
N ASP A 77 -1.45 17.34 -8.42
CA ASP A 77 -0.37 18.30 -8.61
C ASP A 77 1.00 17.62 -8.68
N ASN A 78 1.25 16.67 -7.77
CA ASN A 78 2.52 15.95 -7.68
C ASN A 78 2.78 15.03 -8.88
N LEU A 79 1.71 14.52 -9.49
CA LEU A 79 1.77 13.51 -10.55
C LEU A 79 1.34 14.06 -11.93
N LYS A 80 1.22 15.39 -12.09
CA LYS A 80 0.72 16.05 -13.32
C LYS A 80 1.46 15.69 -14.61
N GLU A 81 2.71 15.23 -14.49
CA GLU A 81 3.52 14.76 -15.61
C GLU A 81 3.08 13.40 -16.15
N PHE A 82 2.41 12.57 -15.33
CA PHE A 82 1.96 11.22 -15.67
C PHE A 82 0.52 11.25 -16.19
N LYS A 83 0.32 11.09 -17.49
CA LYS A 83 -1.01 11.24 -18.14
C LYS A 83 -1.93 10.02 -18.00
N ARG A 84 -1.45 8.92 -17.42
CA ARG A 84 -2.20 7.66 -17.28
C ARG A 84 -2.65 7.38 -15.84
N ILE A 85 -2.78 8.43 -15.04
CA ILE A 85 -3.22 8.33 -13.65
C ILE A 85 -4.64 8.90 -13.54
N ASN A 86 -5.52 8.12 -12.94
CA ASN A 86 -6.87 8.52 -12.55
C ASN A 86 -6.93 8.70 -11.03
N TYR A 87 -7.86 9.52 -10.57
CA TYR A 87 -8.05 9.81 -9.17
C TYR A 87 -9.50 9.57 -8.79
N THR A 88 -9.72 8.80 -7.74
CA THR A 88 -11.07 8.42 -7.27
C THR A 88 -11.13 8.65 -5.77
N GLN A 89 -12.09 9.43 -5.32
CA GLN A 89 -12.37 9.55 -3.89
C GLN A 89 -13.26 8.40 -3.45
N GLY A 90 -12.88 7.71 -2.39
CA GLY A 90 -13.67 6.61 -1.85
C GLY A 90 -12.95 5.86 -0.73
N ALA A 91 -13.72 5.05 -0.02
CA ALA A 91 -13.24 4.18 1.03
C ALA A 91 -12.65 2.89 0.44
N ALA A 92 -11.54 2.42 1.02
CA ALA A 92 -10.83 1.25 0.52
C ALA A 92 -11.55 -0.08 0.80
N GLU A 93 -12.39 -0.11 1.84
CA GLU A 93 -13.17 -1.27 2.25
C GLU A 93 -14.41 -1.51 1.41
N LYS A 94 -14.85 -0.49 0.63
CA LYS A 94 -16.03 -0.59 -0.22
C LYS A 94 -15.92 0.39 -1.39
N THR A 95 -15.54 -0.14 -2.55
CA THR A 95 -15.36 0.66 -3.76
C THR A 95 -16.47 0.40 -4.78
N ASP A 96 -16.68 1.35 -5.69
CA ASP A 96 -17.61 1.21 -6.81
C ASP A 96 -16.95 0.50 -8.03
N PHE A 97 -15.74 0.00 -7.89
CA PHE A 97 -15.07 -0.71 -8.98
C PHE A 97 -15.72 -2.08 -9.23
N LYS A 98 -15.79 -2.47 -10.49
CA LYS A 98 -16.27 -3.80 -10.87
C LYS A 98 -15.31 -4.88 -10.38
N SER A 99 -15.84 -6.06 -10.09
CA SER A 99 -15.01 -7.23 -9.80
C SER A 99 -14.07 -7.52 -10.98
N ASN A 100 -12.89 -8.05 -10.69
CA ASN A 100 -11.88 -8.41 -11.68
C ASN A 100 -11.46 -7.25 -12.60
N SER A 101 -11.28 -6.03 -12.05
CA SER A 101 -10.97 -4.82 -12.80
C SER A 101 -9.48 -4.52 -12.90
N PHE A 102 -8.70 -4.93 -11.92
CA PHE A 102 -7.29 -4.54 -11.78
C PHE A 102 -6.35 -5.73 -11.89
N ASP A 103 -5.21 -5.51 -12.55
CA ASP A 103 -4.12 -6.48 -12.62
C ASP A 103 -3.28 -6.47 -11.33
N ALA A 104 -3.18 -5.29 -10.68
CA ALA A 104 -2.58 -5.16 -9.36
C ALA A 104 -3.39 -4.20 -8.48
N VAL A 105 -3.46 -4.52 -7.19
CA VAL A 105 -3.86 -3.61 -6.12
C VAL A 105 -2.67 -3.48 -5.17
N VAL A 106 -2.31 -2.25 -4.82
CA VAL A 106 -1.21 -1.98 -3.90
C VAL A 106 -1.64 -0.98 -2.82
N SER A 107 -0.92 -1.00 -1.71
CA SER A 107 -1.13 -0.09 -0.60
C SER A 107 0.20 0.22 0.07
N CYS A 108 0.31 1.42 0.64
CA CYS A 108 1.49 1.83 1.38
C CYS A 108 1.09 2.64 2.61
N PHE A 109 1.51 2.18 3.79
CA PHE A 109 1.27 2.84 5.07
C PHE A 109 -0.21 3.13 5.34
N LEU A 110 -1.09 2.16 5.05
CA LEU A 110 -2.54 2.26 5.27
C LEU A 110 -3.03 1.33 6.37
N PHE A 111 -2.59 0.07 6.36
CA PHE A 111 -3.21 -0.96 7.20
C PHE A 111 -3.01 -0.72 8.70
N HIS A 112 -1.90 -0.09 9.10
CA HIS A 112 -1.67 0.26 10.51
C HIS A 112 -2.62 1.35 11.03
N GLU A 113 -3.16 2.17 10.13
CA GLU A 113 -4.12 3.24 10.42
C GLU A 113 -5.57 2.73 10.57
N LEU A 114 -5.84 1.48 10.21
CA LEU A 114 -7.19 0.94 10.13
C LEU A 114 -7.55 0.08 11.36
N PRO A 115 -8.81 0.12 11.83
CA PRO A 115 -9.36 -0.88 12.74
C PRO A 115 -9.25 -2.30 12.19
N SER A 116 -9.22 -3.31 13.05
CA SER A 116 -9.00 -4.71 12.67
C SER A 116 -10.07 -5.27 11.72
N ASP A 117 -11.32 -4.89 11.91
CA ASP A 117 -12.46 -5.25 11.05
C ASP A 117 -12.33 -4.61 9.68
N ILE A 118 -11.98 -3.34 9.63
CA ILE A 118 -11.78 -2.61 8.37
C ILE A 118 -10.58 -3.19 7.58
N ARG A 119 -9.49 -3.60 8.24
CA ARG A 119 -8.38 -4.31 7.54
C ARG A 119 -8.87 -5.57 6.83
N LEU A 120 -9.79 -6.31 7.46
CA LEU A 120 -10.37 -7.50 6.86
C LEU A 120 -11.25 -7.15 5.66
N GLU A 121 -12.09 -6.11 5.77
CA GLU A 121 -12.96 -5.64 4.70
C GLU A 121 -12.16 -5.09 3.51
N VAL A 122 -11.12 -4.27 3.76
CA VAL A 122 -10.20 -3.79 2.71
C VAL A 122 -9.55 -4.95 1.96
N SER A 123 -9.10 -5.97 2.70
CA SER A 123 -8.49 -7.15 2.08
C SER A 123 -9.50 -7.95 1.25
N HIS A 124 -10.75 -8.05 1.72
CA HIS A 124 -11.83 -8.69 0.96
C HIS A 124 -12.17 -7.91 -0.30
N GLU A 125 -12.26 -6.60 -0.21
CA GLU A 125 -12.54 -5.73 -1.34
C GLU A 125 -11.40 -5.77 -2.38
N ALA A 126 -10.15 -5.73 -1.93
CA ALA A 126 -8.99 -5.90 -2.80
C ALA A 126 -9.06 -7.22 -3.57
N HIS A 127 -9.41 -8.32 -2.90
CA HIS A 127 -9.60 -9.60 -3.57
C HIS A 127 -10.73 -9.58 -4.60
N ARG A 128 -11.84 -8.90 -4.31
CA ARG A 128 -12.99 -8.80 -5.23
C ARG A 128 -12.66 -8.07 -6.52
N ILE A 129 -11.92 -6.95 -6.40
CA ILE A 129 -11.62 -6.08 -7.55
C ILE A 129 -10.40 -6.53 -8.35
N LEU A 130 -9.53 -7.37 -7.77
CA LEU A 130 -8.42 -8.00 -8.48
C LEU A 130 -8.91 -9.00 -9.50
N LYS A 131 -8.26 -9.04 -10.65
CA LYS A 131 -8.43 -10.13 -11.63
C LYS A 131 -7.98 -11.45 -11.04
N ASN A 132 -8.46 -12.54 -11.61
CA ASN A 132 -7.94 -13.87 -11.27
C ASN A 132 -6.41 -13.90 -11.47
N GLN A 133 -5.69 -14.38 -10.47
CA GLN A 133 -4.23 -14.31 -10.41
C GLN A 133 -3.67 -12.87 -10.46
N GLY A 134 -4.41 -11.86 -10.01
CA GLY A 134 -3.91 -10.48 -9.88
C GLY A 134 -2.93 -10.34 -8.72
N PHE A 135 -2.08 -9.32 -8.79
CA PHE A 135 -1.07 -9.04 -7.76
C PHE A 135 -1.67 -8.18 -6.64
N PHE A 136 -1.54 -8.62 -5.40
CA PHE A 136 -1.79 -7.78 -4.23
C PHE A 136 -0.48 -7.49 -3.50
N GLY A 137 -0.18 -6.23 -3.21
CA GLY A 137 1.04 -5.82 -2.51
C GLY A 137 0.77 -4.76 -1.47
N CYS A 138 1.33 -4.93 -0.28
CA CYS A 138 1.25 -3.95 0.79
C CYS A 138 2.64 -3.67 1.33
N VAL A 139 3.01 -2.39 1.41
CA VAL A 139 4.14 -1.93 2.19
C VAL A 139 3.60 -1.25 3.43
N ASP A 140 4.00 -1.72 4.60
CA ASP A 140 3.53 -1.16 5.86
C ASP A 140 4.61 -1.28 6.95
N SER A 141 4.34 -0.76 8.13
CA SER A 141 5.23 -0.90 9.28
C SER A 141 5.53 -2.36 9.58
N LEU A 142 6.66 -2.62 10.21
CA LEU A 142 6.96 -3.93 10.80
C LEU A 142 5.85 -4.35 11.76
N GLN A 143 5.64 -5.65 11.84
CA GLN A 143 4.79 -6.27 12.85
C GLN A 143 5.64 -7.02 13.90
N TYR A 144 5.02 -7.38 14.99
CA TYR A 144 5.73 -8.02 16.11
C TYR A 144 6.41 -9.32 15.65
N ASN A 145 7.70 -9.44 15.95
CA ASN A 145 8.58 -10.53 15.55
C ASN A 145 8.98 -10.59 14.07
N ASP A 146 8.61 -9.62 13.25
CA ASP A 146 9.20 -9.48 11.91
C ASP A 146 10.72 -9.23 12.03
N ASP A 147 11.10 -8.38 12.98
CA ASP A 147 12.46 -8.19 13.46
C ASP A 147 12.44 -7.93 14.98
N PRO A 148 12.79 -8.94 15.81
CA PRO A 148 12.68 -8.83 17.27
C PRO A 148 13.47 -7.68 17.90
N GLU A 149 14.54 -7.22 17.26
CA GLU A 149 15.35 -6.08 17.75
C GLU A 149 14.56 -4.78 17.75
N PHE A 150 13.52 -4.66 16.92
CA PHE A 150 12.66 -3.47 16.83
C PHE A 150 11.36 -3.58 17.63
N ASN A 151 11.07 -4.68 18.32
CA ASN A 151 9.83 -4.85 19.08
C ASN A 151 9.60 -3.71 20.09
N TRP A 152 10.65 -3.21 20.73
CA TRP A 152 10.58 -2.08 21.66
C TRP A 152 10.10 -0.79 20.98
N ALA A 153 10.53 -0.54 19.75
CA ALA A 153 10.12 0.61 18.97
C ALA A 153 8.65 0.51 18.55
N LEU A 154 8.19 -0.70 18.19
CA LEU A 154 6.78 -0.97 17.89
C LEU A 154 5.85 -0.75 19.08
N ASP A 155 6.31 -1.06 20.30
CA ASP A 155 5.55 -0.79 21.53
C ASP A 155 5.52 0.71 21.88
N ARG A 156 6.58 1.43 21.55
CA ARG A 156 6.72 2.87 21.84
C ARG A 156 5.99 3.76 20.86
N PHE A 157 6.03 3.42 19.58
CA PHE A 157 5.51 4.22 18.47
C PHE A 157 4.06 4.71 18.68
N PRO A 158 3.08 3.85 19.05
CA PRO A 158 1.69 4.31 19.21
C PRO A 158 1.48 5.28 20.38
N ILE A 159 2.41 5.32 21.34
CA ILE A 159 2.37 6.26 22.46
C ILE A 159 2.89 7.63 22.01
N ASP A 160 4.01 7.64 21.31
CA ASP A 160 4.70 8.88 20.91
C ASP A 160 3.97 9.58 19.75
N PHE A 161 3.30 8.82 18.86
CA PHE A 161 2.62 9.35 17.67
C PHE A 161 1.09 9.27 17.71
N HIS A 162 0.51 8.83 18.83
CA HIS A 162 -0.94 8.75 19.04
C HIS A 162 -1.67 7.88 18.00
N GLU A 163 -1.08 6.73 17.66
CA GLU A 163 -1.59 5.79 16.67
C GLU A 163 -2.52 4.74 17.32
N PRO A 164 -3.84 4.94 17.29
CA PRO A 164 -4.77 4.15 18.11
C PRO A 164 -4.87 2.68 17.66
N PHE A 165 -4.66 2.40 16.39
CA PHE A 165 -4.80 1.05 15.82
C PHE A 165 -3.47 0.33 15.63
N PHE A 166 -2.35 1.02 15.81
CA PHE A 166 -1.01 0.52 15.54
C PHE A 166 -0.66 -0.70 16.41
N LYS A 167 -0.97 -0.66 17.71
CA LYS A 167 -0.71 -1.78 18.63
C LYS A 167 -1.46 -3.04 18.23
N ASP A 168 -2.70 -2.90 17.80
CA ASP A 168 -3.49 -4.02 17.29
C ASP A 168 -2.94 -4.53 15.95
N TYR A 169 -2.55 -3.61 15.06
CA TYR A 169 -1.93 -3.94 13.79
C TYR A 169 -0.65 -4.75 13.97
N THR A 170 0.27 -4.32 14.83
CA THR A 170 1.56 -4.99 15.01
C THR A 170 1.45 -6.41 15.53
N ARG A 171 0.34 -6.76 16.20
CA ARG A 171 0.10 -8.09 16.82
C ARG A 171 -0.76 -9.02 15.99
N LYS A 172 -1.28 -8.57 14.86
CA LYS A 172 -2.12 -9.34 13.94
C LYS A 172 -1.49 -9.40 12.56
N PRO A 173 -0.67 -10.44 12.26
CA PRO A 173 0.02 -10.54 10.99
C PRO A 173 -0.91 -10.37 9.79
N LEU A 174 -0.53 -9.50 8.85
CA LEU A 174 -1.29 -9.24 7.62
C LEU A 174 -1.48 -10.52 6.80
N GLU A 175 -0.49 -11.38 6.79
CA GLU A 175 -0.51 -12.66 6.08
C GLU A 175 -1.68 -13.55 6.56
N LEU A 176 -2.02 -13.50 7.85
CA LEU A 176 -3.16 -14.26 8.39
C LEU A 176 -4.50 -13.66 7.97
N ILE A 177 -4.58 -12.32 7.86
CA ILE A 177 -5.78 -11.62 7.38
C ILE A 177 -5.99 -11.95 5.90
N TRP A 178 -4.94 -11.90 5.11
CA TRP A 178 -4.99 -12.17 3.67
C TRP A 178 -5.33 -13.62 3.37
N LYS A 179 -4.79 -14.56 4.12
CA LYS A 179 -5.13 -15.98 3.99
C LYS A 179 -6.62 -16.24 4.22
N LYS A 180 -7.25 -15.53 5.17
CA LYS A 180 -8.72 -15.59 5.37
C LYS A 180 -9.49 -15.09 4.16
N ASN A 181 -8.94 -14.15 3.41
CA ASN A 181 -9.51 -13.58 2.18
C ASN A 181 -9.05 -14.31 0.92
N LYS A 182 -8.56 -15.55 1.04
CA LYS A 182 -8.21 -16.45 -0.08
C LYS A 182 -6.99 -15.99 -0.91
N PHE A 183 -6.17 -15.07 -0.39
CA PHE A 183 -4.87 -14.83 -0.98
C PHE A 183 -3.93 -16.01 -0.72
N ASN A 184 -3.21 -16.43 -1.74
CA ASN A 184 -2.30 -17.57 -1.69
C ASN A 184 -0.92 -17.14 -2.22
N HIS A 185 0.12 -17.95 -1.92
CA HIS A 185 1.48 -17.69 -2.40
C HIS A 185 2.07 -16.34 -1.95
N MET A 186 1.88 -16.01 -0.68
CA MET A 186 2.40 -14.78 -0.10
C MET A 186 3.92 -14.84 0.10
N GLU A 187 4.60 -13.76 -0.23
CA GLU A 187 6.01 -13.51 0.04
C GLU A 187 6.15 -12.25 0.89
N THR A 188 6.94 -12.33 1.96
CA THR A 188 7.23 -11.17 2.82
C THR A 188 8.69 -10.77 2.67
N LYS A 189 8.93 -9.48 2.46
CA LYS A 189 10.26 -8.85 2.45
C LYS A 189 10.31 -7.76 3.51
N ILE A 190 11.39 -7.73 4.26
CA ILE A 190 11.67 -6.69 5.25
C ILE A 190 12.78 -5.80 4.71
N GLY A 191 12.59 -4.50 4.84
CA GLY A 191 13.60 -3.50 4.49
C GLY A 191 13.40 -2.22 5.25
N PHE A 192 14.47 -1.73 5.84
CA PHE A 192 14.41 -0.58 6.75
C PHE A 192 13.48 -0.87 7.94
N LEU A 193 12.50 -0.02 8.21
CA LEU A 193 11.48 -0.23 9.26
C LEU A 193 10.12 -0.63 8.69
N ALA A 194 10.10 -1.22 7.51
CA ALA A 194 8.89 -1.63 6.83
C ALA A 194 8.95 -3.08 6.36
N LYS A 195 7.77 -3.68 6.24
CA LYS A 195 7.56 -4.96 5.57
C LYS A 195 6.79 -4.76 4.27
N CYS A 196 7.09 -5.56 3.29
CA CYS A 196 6.33 -5.68 2.05
C CYS A 196 5.77 -7.10 1.99
N VAL A 197 4.45 -7.24 1.99
CA VAL A 197 3.75 -8.50 1.79
C VAL A 197 3.14 -8.49 0.38
N THR A 198 3.37 -9.54 -0.40
CA THR A 198 2.87 -9.65 -1.78
C THR A 198 2.33 -11.04 -2.07
#